data_fd481dabeb8e78529244903533a3cf6d
#
_entry.id   fd481dabeb8e78529244903533a3cf6d
#
_cell.length_a   1.000
_cell.length_b   1.000
_cell.length_c   1.000
_cell.angle_alpha   90.00
_cell.angle_beta   90.00
_cell.angle_gamma   90.00
#
_symmetry.space_group_name_H-M   'P 1'
#
loop_
_entity.id
_entity.type
_entity.pdbx_description
1 polymer ?
#
loop_
_entity_poly.entity_id
_entity_poly.type
_entity_poly.pdbx_seq_one_letter_code
_entity_poly.pdbx_strand_id
1 'polypeptide(L)'
;MKAITLEPISRIEGEINLPGSKSLSNRALLLAALAKGTTTVTNLLDSDDIRHMLNALKALGVNYQLSEDKTCCEVEGLGGAFQVENGLSLFLGNAGTAMRPLTAALCLKGNTEGEVILTGEPRMKERPIKHLVDVLPVSYTHLTL
;
A
#
# COMPACT_ATOMS: atom_id res chain seq x y z
N MET A 1 17.90 -10.77 -29.67
CA MET A 1 16.75 -9.86 -29.41
C MET A 1 15.74 -10.05 -30.51
N LYS A 2 14.45 -10.17 -30.18
CA LYS A 2 13.38 -10.11 -31.19
C LYS A 2 13.05 -8.62 -31.39
N ALA A 3 13.22 -8.12 -32.61
CA ALA A 3 12.79 -6.79 -32.97
C ALA A 3 11.31 -6.81 -33.39
N ILE A 4 10.56 -5.80 -33.01
CA ILE A 4 9.19 -5.56 -33.46
C ILE A 4 9.23 -4.27 -34.27
N THR A 5 8.79 -4.32 -35.51
CA THR A 5 8.61 -3.15 -36.36
C THR A 5 7.15 -2.72 -36.25
N LEU A 6 6.92 -1.45 -35.90
CA LEU A 6 5.60 -0.87 -35.83
C LEU A 6 5.40 0.07 -37.01
N GLU A 7 4.29 -0.10 -37.70
CA GLU A 7 3.87 0.85 -38.74
C GLU A 7 3.22 2.09 -38.11
N PRO A 8 3.38 3.26 -38.71
CA PRO A 8 2.75 4.48 -38.21
C PRO A 8 1.23 4.37 -38.18
N ILE A 9 0.63 4.71 -37.03
CA ILE A 9 -0.82 4.73 -36.88
C ILE A 9 -1.33 6.10 -37.29
N SER A 10 -2.21 6.16 -38.29
CA SER A 10 -2.82 7.39 -38.79
C SER A 10 -4.13 7.78 -38.06
N ARG A 11 -4.81 6.80 -37.45
CA ARG A 11 -6.07 7.01 -36.73
C ARG A 11 -6.25 5.96 -35.64
N ILE A 12 -6.74 6.39 -34.45
CA ILE A 12 -7.15 5.52 -33.37
C ILE A 12 -8.58 5.92 -33.02
N GLU A 13 -9.49 4.93 -32.93
CA GLU A 13 -10.88 5.11 -32.60
C GLU A 13 -11.38 3.90 -31.81
N GLY A 14 -12.10 4.12 -30.70
CA GLY A 14 -12.64 3.07 -29.85
C GLY A 14 -12.66 3.44 -28.38
N GLU A 15 -13.27 2.56 -27.57
CA GLU A 15 -13.29 2.65 -26.12
C GLU A 15 -12.38 1.59 -25.51
N ILE A 16 -11.69 1.95 -24.44
CA ILE A 16 -10.86 1.03 -23.70
C ILE A 16 -11.15 1.13 -22.20
N ASN A 17 -11.42 0.00 -21.56
CA ASN A 17 -11.48 -0.10 -20.11
C ASN A 17 -10.08 -0.28 -19.56
N LEU A 18 -9.59 0.72 -18.84
CA LEU A 18 -8.27 0.66 -18.22
C LEU A 18 -8.31 -0.20 -16.96
N PRO A 19 -7.29 -1.04 -16.73
CA PRO A 19 -7.14 -1.74 -15.46
C PRO A 19 -6.91 -0.75 -14.32
N GLY A 20 -7.20 -1.17 -13.10
CA GLY A 20 -6.96 -0.36 -11.91
C GLY A 20 -5.51 0.11 -11.78
N SER A 21 -5.32 1.27 -11.20
CA SER A 21 -3.98 1.81 -10.93
C SER A 21 -3.42 1.22 -9.65
N LYS A 22 -2.26 0.57 -9.71
CA LYS A 22 -1.55 0.03 -8.55
C LYS A 22 -1.34 1.07 -7.44
N SER A 23 -0.90 2.25 -7.83
CA SER A 23 -0.59 3.33 -6.89
C SER A 23 -1.85 3.93 -6.25
N LEU A 24 -2.95 4.04 -6.98
CA LEU A 24 -4.23 4.49 -6.44
C LEU A 24 -4.84 3.42 -5.54
N SER A 25 -4.82 2.17 -5.96
CA SER A 25 -5.34 1.04 -5.17
C SER A 25 -4.68 0.95 -3.80
N ASN A 26 -3.35 1.00 -3.72
CA ASN A 26 -2.64 0.97 -2.43
C ASN A 26 -3.02 2.13 -1.51
N ARG A 27 -3.17 3.34 -2.06
CA ARG A 27 -3.59 4.50 -1.25
C ARG A 27 -5.04 4.41 -0.81
N ALA A 28 -5.93 3.98 -1.70
CA ALA A 28 -7.34 3.82 -1.38
C ALA A 28 -7.55 2.78 -0.27
N LEU A 29 -6.86 1.63 -0.35
CA LEU A 29 -6.90 0.59 0.68
C LEU A 29 -6.39 1.11 2.04
N LEU A 30 -5.28 1.85 2.04
CA LEU A 30 -4.73 2.43 3.27
C LEU A 30 -5.68 3.45 3.89
N LEU A 31 -6.24 4.35 3.09
CA LEU A 31 -7.20 5.35 3.56
C LEU A 31 -8.49 4.70 4.06
N ALA A 32 -8.98 3.67 3.37
CA ALA A 32 -10.13 2.87 3.80
C ALA A 32 -9.87 2.21 5.17
N ALA A 33 -8.65 1.68 5.38
CA ALA A 33 -8.26 1.06 6.64
C ALA A 33 -8.22 2.04 7.81
N LEU A 34 -7.86 3.30 7.58
CA LEU A 34 -7.83 4.35 8.60
C LEU A 34 -9.20 5.03 8.81
N ALA A 35 -10.09 4.93 7.83
CA ALA A 35 -11.42 5.53 7.89
C ALA A 35 -12.31 4.87 8.96
N LYS A 36 -13.40 5.54 9.31
CA LYS A 36 -14.45 4.95 10.16
C LYS A 36 -15.52 4.29 9.29
N GLY A 37 -15.89 3.05 9.64
CA GLY A 37 -16.92 2.28 8.94
C GLY A 37 -16.38 1.50 7.75
N THR A 38 -17.26 0.99 6.91
CA THR A 38 -16.90 0.15 5.76
C THR A 38 -16.74 0.99 4.51
N THR A 39 -15.67 0.76 3.78
CA THR A 39 -15.37 1.40 2.48
C THR A 39 -15.23 0.34 1.40
N THR A 40 -15.98 0.49 0.32
CA THR A 40 -15.86 -0.37 -0.86
C THR A 40 -14.90 0.28 -1.86
N VAL A 41 -13.79 -0.40 -2.16
CA VAL A 41 -12.80 0.03 -3.15
C VAL A 41 -12.98 -0.83 -4.39
N THR A 42 -13.35 -0.21 -5.51
CA THR A 42 -13.58 -0.88 -6.79
C THR A 42 -12.45 -0.65 -7.79
N ASN A 43 -12.41 -1.46 -8.84
CA ASN A 43 -11.39 -1.40 -9.89
C ASN A 43 -9.97 -1.51 -9.33
N LEU A 44 -9.76 -2.43 -8.39
CA LEU A 44 -8.43 -2.77 -7.89
C LEU A 44 -7.62 -3.47 -8.98
N LEU A 45 -6.32 -3.22 -8.99
CA LEU A 45 -5.39 -3.98 -9.83
C LEU A 45 -4.99 -5.27 -9.09
N ASP A 46 -5.24 -6.45 -9.67
CA ASP A 46 -4.63 -7.69 -9.14
C ASP A 46 -3.12 -7.67 -9.41
N SER A 47 -2.35 -7.44 -8.38
CA SER A 47 -0.88 -7.40 -8.43
C SER A 47 -0.27 -7.80 -7.10
N ASP A 48 1.00 -8.23 -7.13
CA ASP A 48 1.75 -8.57 -5.92
C ASP A 48 1.80 -7.41 -4.93
N ASP A 49 1.95 -6.18 -5.43
CA ASP A 49 1.99 -4.98 -4.58
C ASP A 49 0.69 -4.81 -3.78
N ILE A 50 -0.48 -5.07 -4.39
CA ILE A 50 -1.78 -4.98 -3.72
C ILE A 50 -1.93 -6.12 -2.71
N ARG A 51 -1.49 -7.33 -3.05
CA ARG A 51 -1.48 -8.47 -2.11
C ARG A 51 -0.61 -8.19 -0.90
N HIS A 52 0.57 -7.59 -1.07
CA HIS A 52 1.43 -7.19 0.05
C HIS A 52 0.76 -6.13 0.93
N MET A 53 0.08 -5.14 0.34
CA MET A 53 -0.68 -4.14 1.11
C MET A 53 -1.80 -4.79 1.92
N LEU A 54 -2.62 -5.64 1.30
CA LEU A 54 -3.72 -6.33 1.98
C LEU A 54 -3.22 -7.22 3.13
N ASN A 55 -2.12 -7.94 2.92
CA ASN A 55 -1.49 -8.75 3.97
C ASN A 55 -0.99 -7.87 5.13
N ALA A 56 -0.39 -6.74 4.84
CA ALA A 56 0.07 -5.80 5.85
C ALA A 56 -1.12 -5.21 6.64
N LEU A 57 -2.18 -4.80 5.96
CA LEU A 57 -3.39 -4.29 6.60
C LEU A 57 -4.04 -5.35 7.51
N LYS A 58 -4.09 -6.61 7.05
CA LYS A 58 -4.59 -7.72 7.87
C LYS A 58 -3.74 -7.92 9.13
N ALA A 59 -2.41 -7.87 9.01
CA ALA A 59 -1.51 -7.97 10.16
C ALA A 59 -1.65 -6.78 11.12
N LEU A 60 -2.12 -5.63 10.64
CA LEU A 60 -2.45 -4.44 11.42
C LEU A 60 -3.88 -4.47 12.00
N GLY A 61 -4.58 -5.60 11.91
CA GLY A 61 -5.91 -5.78 12.50
C GLY A 61 -7.07 -5.29 11.63
N VAL A 62 -6.83 -4.95 10.36
CA VAL A 62 -7.88 -4.52 9.43
C VAL A 62 -8.59 -5.74 8.85
N ASN A 63 -9.91 -5.80 8.97
CA ASN A 63 -10.74 -6.78 8.29
C ASN A 63 -11.07 -6.31 6.88
N TYR A 64 -11.04 -7.21 5.92
CA TYR A 64 -11.47 -6.93 4.56
C TYR A 64 -12.05 -8.17 3.88
N GLN A 65 -12.88 -7.94 2.87
CA GLN A 65 -13.40 -8.97 1.98
C GLN A 65 -13.03 -8.61 0.54
N LEU A 66 -12.32 -9.51 -0.12
CA LEU A 66 -11.90 -9.37 -1.50
C LEU A 66 -12.82 -10.20 -2.40
N SER A 67 -13.30 -9.62 -3.52
CA SER A 67 -14.09 -10.33 -4.52
C SER A 67 -13.27 -11.47 -5.17
N GLU A 68 -13.94 -12.46 -5.76
CA GLU A 68 -13.28 -13.59 -6.42
C GLU A 68 -12.37 -13.16 -7.57
N ASP A 69 -12.79 -12.15 -8.32
CA ASP A 69 -12.02 -11.54 -9.42
C ASP A 69 -10.96 -10.55 -8.94
N LYS A 70 -10.87 -10.29 -7.63
CA LYS A 70 -9.93 -9.38 -6.95
C LYS A 70 -9.98 -7.93 -7.43
N THR A 71 -11.06 -7.53 -8.04
CA THR A 71 -11.24 -6.15 -8.52
C THR A 71 -11.99 -5.25 -7.54
N CYS A 72 -12.62 -5.83 -6.51
CA CYS A 72 -13.38 -5.12 -5.50
C CYS A 72 -12.97 -5.60 -4.11
N CYS A 73 -12.82 -4.66 -3.18
CA CYS A 73 -12.48 -4.95 -1.79
C CYS A 73 -13.32 -4.10 -0.85
N GLU A 74 -14.03 -4.75 0.07
CA GLU A 74 -14.68 -4.09 1.20
C GLU A 74 -13.73 -4.10 2.38
N VAL A 75 -13.45 -2.92 2.93
CA VAL A 75 -12.51 -2.72 4.04
C VAL A 75 -13.26 -2.16 5.23
N GLU A 76 -13.20 -2.85 6.36
CA GLU A 76 -13.68 -2.35 7.65
C GLU A 76 -12.61 -1.48 8.29
N GLY A 77 -12.77 -0.16 8.19
CA GLY A 77 -11.79 0.79 8.70
C GLY A 77 -11.79 0.87 10.23
N LEU A 78 -10.62 1.10 10.79
CA LEU A 78 -10.40 1.15 12.25
C LEU A 78 -10.86 2.47 12.89
N GLY A 79 -11.17 3.48 12.09
CA GLY A 79 -11.60 4.80 12.57
C GLY A 79 -10.48 5.60 13.26
N GLY A 80 -9.23 5.32 12.97
CA GLY A 80 -8.09 5.99 13.58
C GLY A 80 -6.76 5.31 13.28
N ALA A 81 -5.77 5.57 14.13
CA ALA A 81 -4.43 5.03 14.00
C ALA A 81 -4.39 3.51 14.26
N PHE A 82 -3.45 2.84 13.62
CA PHE A 82 -3.20 1.43 13.85
C PHE A 82 -2.77 1.14 15.29
N GLN A 83 -3.34 0.09 15.88
CA GLN A 83 -2.86 -0.49 17.11
C GLN A 83 -1.88 -1.61 16.74
N VAL A 84 -0.62 -1.47 17.13
CA VAL A 84 0.43 -2.40 16.70
C VAL A 84 1.05 -3.13 17.88
N GLU A 85 1.29 -4.42 17.70
CA GLU A 85 2.05 -5.22 18.64
C GLU A 85 3.55 -4.93 18.47
N ASN A 86 4.28 -4.95 19.58
CA ASN A 86 5.73 -4.75 19.55
C ASN A 86 6.43 -5.85 18.75
N GLY A 87 7.34 -5.47 17.85
CA GLY A 87 8.10 -6.40 17.02
C GLY A 87 7.35 -6.89 15.79
N LEU A 88 6.18 -6.31 15.44
CA LEU A 88 5.46 -6.67 14.23
C LEU A 88 6.33 -6.40 12.99
N SER A 89 6.52 -7.42 12.16
CA SER A 89 7.25 -7.30 10.90
C SER A 89 6.31 -7.41 9.70
N LEU A 90 6.34 -6.39 8.84
CA LEU A 90 5.50 -6.29 7.64
C LEU A 90 6.36 -6.41 6.39
N PHE A 91 6.20 -7.50 5.65
CA PHE A 91 6.89 -7.73 4.38
C PHE A 91 6.07 -7.12 3.22
N LEU A 92 6.65 -6.16 2.51
CA LEU A 92 6.00 -5.41 1.44
C LEU A 92 6.56 -5.71 0.04
N GLY A 93 7.38 -6.75 -0.12
CA GLY A 93 7.97 -7.13 -1.40
C GLY A 93 8.70 -5.97 -2.05
N ASN A 94 8.34 -5.63 -3.29
CA ASN A 94 8.83 -4.46 -4.01
C ASN A 94 7.80 -3.31 -4.10
N ALA A 95 6.75 -3.35 -3.28
CA ALA A 95 5.63 -2.41 -3.30
C ALA A 95 5.99 -1.03 -2.71
N GLY A 96 6.78 -0.24 -3.41
CA GLY A 96 7.17 1.11 -2.99
C GLY A 96 5.97 2.05 -2.79
N THR A 97 4.86 1.80 -3.48
CA THR A 97 3.60 2.54 -3.34
C THR A 97 2.81 2.14 -2.10
N ALA A 98 3.16 1.02 -1.45
CA ALA A 98 2.68 0.61 -0.15
C ALA A 98 3.63 1.07 0.97
N MET A 99 4.94 0.83 0.80
CA MET A 99 5.98 1.11 1.80
C MET A 99 5.91 2.54 2.34
N ARG A 100 5.98 3.53 1.45
CA ARG A 100 6.07 4.94 1.88
C ARG A 100 4.81 5.46 2.58
N PRO A 101 3.59 5.29 2.03
CA PRO A 101 2.37 5.72 2.72
C PRO A 101 2.16 4.98 4.05
N LEU A 102 2.48 3.68 4.10
CA LEU A 102 2.34 2.90 5.32
C LEU A 102 3.35 3.34 6.40
N THR A 103 4.59 3.68 6.02
CA THR A 103 5.56 4.28 6.95
C THR A 103 5.00 5.54 7.60
N ALA A 104 4.42 6.45 6.81
CA ALA A 104 3.82 7.67 7.35
C ALA A 104 2.60 7.37 8.24
N ALA A 105 1.72 6.45 7.84
CA ALA A 105 0.54 6.08 8.59
C ALA A 105 0.88 5.42 9.94
N LEU A 106 1.93 4.61 9.99
CA LEU A 106 2.40 3.96 11.22
C LEU A 106 3.03 4.95 12.22
N CYS A 107 3.50 6.11 11.75
CA CYS A 107 3.94 7.16 12.66
C CYS A 107 2.78 7.82 13.42
N LEU A 108 1.55 7.71 12.91
CA LEU A 108 0.33 8.15 13.59
C LEU A 108 -0.19 7.10 14.60
N LYS A 109 0.63 6.13 14.98
CA LYS A 109 0.24 5.08 15.92
C LYS A 109 -0.30 5.69 17.20
N GLY A 110 -1.36 5.10 17.74
CA GLY A 110 -1.89 5.45 19.06
C GLY A 110 -0.86 5.19 20.17
N ASN A 111 -1.28 5.23 21.42
CA ASN A 111 -0.42 5.12 22.63
C ASN A 111 0.34 3.78 22.79
N THR A 112 0.61 3.06 21.72
CA THR A 112 1.36 1.80 21.77
C THR A 112 2.86 2.07 21.64
N GLU A 113 3.59 1.83 22.70
CA GLU A 113 5.05 1.69 22.69
C GLU A 113 5.41 0.38 21.99
N GLY A 114 5.59 0.39 20.68
CA GLY A 114 5.93 -0.80 19.93
C GLY A 114 6.76 -0.47 18.70
N GLU A 115 7.71 -1.32 18.38
CA GLU A 115 8.50 -1.25 17.16
C GLU A 115 7.76 -2.01 16.04
N VAL A 116 7.66 -1.39 14.86
CA VAL A 116 7.17 -2.04 13.64
C VAL A 116 8.28 -2.05 12.62
N ILE A 117 8.61 -3.24 12.13
CA ILE A 117 9.65 -3.44 11.13
C ILE A 117 8.99 -3.51 9.75
N LEU A 118 9.29 -2.55 8.89
CA LEU A 118 8.91 -2.60 7.48
C LEU A 118 10.07 -3.19 6.67
N THR A 119 9.80 -4.26 5.94
CA THR A 119 10.82 -4.96 5.15
C THR A 119 10.29 -5.35 3.76
N GLY A 120 11.17 -5.82 2.90
CA GLY A 120 10.82 -6.23 1.55
C GLY A 120 11.96 -6.97 0.88
N GLU A 121 11.83 -7.18 -0.42
CA GLU A 121 12.86 -7.76 -1.28
C GLU A 121 14.18 -6.95 -1.21
N PRO A 122 15.33 -7.54 -1.55
CA PRO A 122 16.62 -6.84 -1.52
C PRO A 122 16.58 -5.49 -2.25
N ARG A 123 15.93 -5.43 -3.41
CA ARG A 123 15.76 -4.19 -4.18
C ARG A 123 14.93 -3.12 -3.46
N MET A 124 14.00 -3.51 -2.58
CA MET A 124 13.24 -2.55 -1.77
C MET A 124 14.15 -1.82 -0.78
N LYS A 125 15.13 -2.52 -0.20
CA LYS A 125 16.08 -1.95 0.76
C LYS A 125 17.03 -0.92 0.15
N GLU A 126 17.21 -0.96 -1.18
CA GLU A 126 18.02 0.00 -1.94
C GLU A 126 17.23 1.27 -2.33
N ARG A 127 15.90 1.25 -2.21
CA ARG A 127 15.07 2.38 -2.62
C ARG A 127 15.16 3.55 -1.65
N PRO A 128 15.27 4.79 -2.16
CA PRO A 128 15.39 5.97 -1.31
C PRO A 128 14.10 6.21 -0.52
N ILE A 129 14.17 6.08 0.79
CA ILE A 129 13.11 6.44 1.75
C ILE A 129 13.58 7.52 2.72
N LYS A 130 14.89 7.80 2.72
CA LYS A 130 15.53 8.70 3.69
C LYS A 130 14.83 10.04 3.83
N HIS A 131 14.48 10.71 2.74
CA HIS A 131 13.81 12.02 2.81
C HIS A 131 12.48 11.98 3.57
N LEU A 132 11.70 10.91 3.43
CA LEU A 132 10.47 10.75 4.22
C LEU A 132 10.82 10.53 5.69
N VAL A 133 11.78 9.65 5.96
CA VAL A 133 12.19 9.29 7.32
C VAL A 133 12.80 10.49 8.06
N ASP A 134 13.58 11.33 7.39
CA ASP A 134 14.19 12.52 7.99
C ASP A 134 13.15 13.57 8.44
N VAL A 135 11.99 13.63 7.75
CA VAL A 135 10.92 14.59 8.06
C VAL A 135 9.97 14.08 9.16
N LEU A 136 9.72 12.79 9.23
CA LEU A 136 8.77 12.19 10.17
C LEU A 136 9.15 12.40 11.66
N PRO A 137 10.41 12.31 12.10
CA PRO A 137 10.80 12.54 13.51
C PRO A 137 10.56 13.97 14.00
N VAL A 138 10.52 14.94 13.11
CA VAL A 138 10.21 16.35 13.48
C VAL A 138 8.76 16.47 13.99
N SER A 139 7.90 15.53 13.58
CA SER A 139 6.49 15.49 13.96
C SER A 139 6.19 14.43 15.02
N TYR A 140 6.95 13.32 15.08
CA TYR A 140 6.71 12.17 15.96
C TYR A 140 8.03 11.44 16.25
N THR A 141 8.38 11.29 17.52
CA THR A 141 9.64 10.71 18.00
C THR A 141 9.86 9.25 17.60
N HIS A 142 11.09 8.96 17.17
CA HIS A 142 11.76 7.67 17.02
C HIS A 142 11.35 6.78 15.83
N LEU A 143 11.96 7.08 14.67
CA LEU A 143 12.21 6.09 13.63
C LEU A 143 13.71 5.69 13.69
N THR A 144 13.99 4.43 13.96
CA THR A 144 15.33 3.85 13.79
C THR A 144 15.37 3.14 12.44
N LEU A 145 16.35 3.44 11.61
CA LEU A 145 16.63 2.79 10.34
C LEU A 145 17.56 1.61 10.56
#